data_707c2292bd9ad32a8912f8ab0e2e6a98
#
_entry.id   707c2292bd9ad32a8912f8ab0e2e6a98
#
_cell.length_a   1.000
_cell.length_b   1.000
_cell.length_c   1.000
_cell.angle_alpha   90.00
_cell.angle_beta   90.00
_cell.angle_gamma   90.00
#
_symmetry.space_group_name_H-M   'P 1'
#
loop_
_entity.id
_entity.type
_entity.pdbx_description
1 polymer ?
#
loop_
_entity_poly.entity_id
_entity_poly.type
_entity_poly.pdbx_seq_one_letter_code
_entity_poly.pdbx_strand_id
1 'polypeptide(L)'
;MSQLYIDLSEINSASELHQILKKYLHLPDHYGENWDAFWDVITDVDYITFPDQITFIGYSLLETKLSEDAKCLKMCLEEYNEEHYVSHCHFVFL
;
A
#
# COMPACT_ATOMS: atom_id res chain seq x y z
N MET A 1 -3.01 -15.30 13.10
CA MET A 1 -3.07 -14.67 11.77
C MET A 1 -3.46 -13.22 11.91
N SER A 2 -2.64 -12.31 11.37
CA SER A 2 -2.90 -10.87 11.48
C SER A 2 -3.52 -10.34 10.19
N GLN A 3 -4.49 -9.44 10.32
CA GLN A 3 -5.17 -8.83 9.19
C GLN A 3 -5.29 -7.33 9.40
N LEU A 4 -5.19 -6.57 8.31
CA LEU A 4 -5.34 -5.13 8.32
C LEU A 4 -6.33 -4.72 7.23
N TYR A 5 -7.24 -3.82 7.55
CA TYR A 5 -8.21 -3.29 6.61
C TYR A 5 -7.94 -1.81 6.41
N ILE A 6 -7.75 -1.40 5.16
CA ILE A 6 -7.52 0.00 4.81
C ILE A 6 -8.63 0.45 3.89
N ASP A 7 -9.42 1.43 4.33
CA ASP A 7 -10.54 1.94 3.55
C ASP A 7 -10.07 3.08 2.63
N LEU A 8 -10.17 2.85 1.33
CA LEU A 8 -9.76 3.81 0.30
C LEU A 8 -10.95 4.51 -0.36
N SER A 9 -12.17 4.25 0.12
CA SER A 9 -13.39 4.70 -0.55
C SER A 9 -13.57 6.22 -0.57
N GLU A 10 -12.96 6.94 0.36
CA GLU A 10 -13.09 8.39 0.48
C GLU A 10 -11.86 9.17 0.00
N ILE A 11 -10.91 8.49 -0.62
CA ILE A 11 -9.69 9.10 -1.13
C ILE A 11 -10.00 9.87 -2.42
N ASN A 12 -9.60 11.14 -2.50
CA ASN A 12 -9.86 12.00 -3.65
C ASN A 12 -8.58 12.56 -4.29
N SER A 13 -7.42 12.33 -3.71
CA SER A 13 -6.15 12.83 -4.27
C SER A 13 -5.02 11.86 -3.96
N ALA A 14 -3.93 11.98 -4.74
CA ALA A 14 -2.73 11.18 -4.51
C ALA A 14 -2.14 11.46 -3.13
N SER A 15 -2.16 12.71 -2.70
CA SER A 15 -1.67 13.09 -1.38
C SER A 15 -2.44 12.39 -0.26
N GLU A 16 -3.76 12.37 -0.35
CA GLU A 16 -4.59 11.66 0.62
C GLU A 16 -4.30 10.17 0.66
N LEU A 17 -4.08 9.57 -0.52
CA LEU A 17 -3.74 8.16 -0.61
C LEU A 17 -2.42 7.86 0.11
N HIS A 18 -1.38 8.64 -0.16
CA HIS A 18 -0.09 8.44 0.49
C HIS A 18 -0.16 8.67 2.00
N GLN A 19 -0.97 9.63 2.46
CA GLN A 19 -1.16 9.89 3.88
C GLN A 19 -1.85 8.72 4.58
N ILE A 20 -2.85 8.13 3.95
CA ILE A 20 -3.54 6.94 4.48
C ILE A 20 -2.56 5.75 4.57
N LEU A 21 -1.78 5.52 3.52
CA LEU A 21 -0.80 4.45 3.53
C LEU A 21 0.26 4.66 4.62
N LYS A 22 0.73 5.90 4.77
CA LYS A 22 1.68 6.26 5.81
C LYS A 22 1.14 5.92 7.19
N LYS A 23 -0.11 6.29 7.45
CA LYS A 23 -0.76 6.06 8.73
C LYS A 23 -0.92 4.59 9.06
N TYR A 24 -1.51 3.82 8.15
CA TYR A 24 -1.86 2.44 8.43
C TYR A 24 -0.70 1.47 8.31
N LEU A 25 0.29 1.78 7.48
CA LEU A 25 1.48 0.94 7.34
C LEU A 25 2.65 1.43 8.18
N HIS A 26 2.46 2.49 8.97
CA HIS A 26 3.49 3.07 9.84
C HIS A 26 4.76 3.43 9.06
N LEU A 27 4.58 4.13 7.94
CA LEU A 27 5.71 4.60 7.15
C LEU A 27 6.45 5.71 7.90
N PRO A 28 7.76 5.93 7.64
CA PRO A 28 8.53 6.92 8.39
C PRO A 28 8.02 8.34 8.16
N ASP A 29 8.32 9.23 9.12
CA ASP A 29 7.89 10.63 9.05
C ASP A 29 8.41 11.33 7.81
N HIS A 30 9.59 10.93 7.33
CA HIS A 30 10.21 11.52 6.15
C HIS A 30 9.75 10.89 4.83
N TYR A 31 8.72 10.04 4.88
CA TYR A 31 8.19 9.42 3.67
C TYR A 31 7.82 10.47 2.62
N GLY A 32 8.33 10.31 1.40
CA GLY A 32 8.25 11.33 0.34
C GLY A 32 6.94 11.41 -0.42
N GLU A 33 5.92 10.65 -0.06
CA GLU A 33 4.59 10.66 -0.68
C GLU A 33 4.63 10.50 -2.21
N ASN A 34 5.46 9.58 -2.68
CA ASN A 34 5.50 9.18 -4.09
C ASN A 34 5.79 7.67 -4.17
N TRP A 35 5.62 7.10 -5.37
CA TRP A 35 5.70 5.63 -5.51
C TRP A 35 7.14 5.11 -5.41
N ASP A 36 8.13 5.90 -5.79
CA ASP A 36 9.53 5.52 -5.59
C ASP A 36 9.86 5.42 -4.11
N ALA A 37 9.41 6.41 -3.32
CA ALA A 37 9.59 6.39 -1.88
C ALA A 37 8.82 5.24 -1.23
N PHE A 38 7.61 4.96 -1.73
CA PHE A 38 6.80 3.86 -1.24
C PHE A 38 7.52 2.53 -1.43
N TRP A 39 8.05 2.30 -2.64
CA TRP A 39 8.81 1.09 -2.95
C TRP A 39 10.02 0.93 -2.03
N ASP A 40 10.79 2.01 -1.85
CA ASP A 40 11.98 1.99 -1.01
C ASP A 40 11.65 1.60 0.44
N VAL A 41 10.54 2.11 0.97
CA VAL A 41 10.15 1.82 2.36
C VAL A 41 9.63 0.39 2.51
N ILE A 42 8.76 -0.07 1.61
CA ILE A 42 8.17 -1.41 1.76
C ILE A 42 9.18 -2.52 1.51
N THR A 43 10.27 -2.23 0.79
CA THR A 43 11.33 -3.20 0.55
C THR A 43 12.46 -3.13 1.57
N ASP A 44 12.37 -2.21 2.53
CA ASP A 44 13.33 -2.12 3.65
C ASP A 44 12.91 -3.10 4.73
N VAL A 45 13.53 -4.29 4.70
CA VAL A 45 13.18 -5.39 5.60
C VAL A 45 13.45 -5.06 7.07
N ASP A 46 14.30 -4.08 7.35
CA ASP A 46 14.59 -3.67 8.72
C ASP A 46 13.58 -2.67 9.26
N TYR A 47 12.77 -2.08 8.39
CA TYR A 47 11.84 -1.05 8.79
C TYR A 47 10.40 -1.54 8.87
N ILE A 48 9.91 -2.19 7.81
CA ILE A 48 8.50 -2.52 7.71
C ILE A 48 8.25 -4.01 7.88
N THR A 49 7.18 -4.34 8.60
CA THR A 49 6.69 -5.72 8.72
C THR A 49 5.21 -5.70 8.37
N PHE A 50 4.87 -6.37 7.28
CA PHE A 50 3.47 -6.48 6.87
C PHE A 50 2.74 -7.54 7.71
N PRO A 51 1.43 -7.35 7.95
CA PRO A 51 0.60 -8.42 8.51
C PRO A 51 0.45 -9.55 7.48
N ASP A 52 -0.23 -10.62 7.87
CA ASP A 52 -0.46 -11.74 6.96
C ASP A 52 -1.34 -11.35 5.79
N GLN A 53 -2.30 -10.45 6.01
CA GLN A 53 -3.21 -10.01 4.97
C GLN A 53 -3.56 -8.53 5.13
N ILE A 54 -3.63 -7.81 4.01
CA ILE A 54 -4.15 -6.45 3.95
C ILE A 54 -5.28 -6.42 2.94
N THR A 55 -6.45 -5.94 3.38
CA THR A 55 -7.61 -5.76 2.51
C THR A 55 -7.81 -4.27 2.24
N PHE A 56 -7.76 -3.89 0.97
CA PHE A 56 -7.99 -2.51 0.55
C PHE A 56 -9.45 -2.35 0.14
N ILE A 57 -10.26 -1.82 1.05
CA ILE A 57 -11.69 -1.60 0.82
C ILE A 57 -11.86 -0.37 -0.06
N GLY A 58 -12.72 -0.46 -1.07
CA GLY A 58 -12.96 0.66 -1.97
C GLY A 58 -11.88 0.85 -3.02
N TYR A 59 -11.04 -0.16 -3.26
CA TYR A 59 -10.02 -0.08 -4.31
C TYR A 59 -10.64 0.18 -5.69
N SER A 60 -11.78 -0.42 -5.99
CA SER A 60 -12.45 -0.20 -7.27
C SER A 60 -12.90 1.25 -7.46
N LEU A 61 -13.28 1.94 -6.38
CA LEU A 61 -13.57 3.37 -6.44
C LEU A 61 -12.31 4.18 -6.67
N LEU A 62 -11.22 3.80 -6.00
CA LEU A 62 -9.92 4.45 -6.20
C LEU A 62 -9.46 4.32 -7.65
N GLU A 63 -9.64 3.15 -8.25
CA GLU A 63 -9.33 2.92 -9.66
C GLU A 63 -10.07 3.89 -10.58
N THR A 64 -11.31 4.17 -10.25
CA THR A 64 -12.15 5.10 -11.04
C THR A 64 -11.69 6.53 -10.87
N LYS A 65 -11.34 6.93 -9.65
CA LYS A 65 -10.98 8.32 -9.34
C LYS A 65 -9.51 8.64 -9.65
N LEU A 66 -8.60 7.72 -9.33
CA LEU A 66 -7.16 7.92 -9.43
C LEU A 66 -6.54 6.66 -10.06
N SER A 67 -6.86 6.42 -11.33
CA SER A 67 -6.49 5.17 -12.01
C SER A 67 -4.99 4.91 -12.03
N GLU A 68 -4.17 5.93 -12.25
CA GLU A 68 -2.70 5.76 -12.28
C GLU A 68 -2.14 5.43 -10.91
N ASP A 69 -2.64 6.12 -9.87
CA ASP A 69 -2.17 5.86 -8.50
C ASP A 69 -2.63 4.48 -8.01
N ALA A 70 -3.85 4.09 -8.33
CA ALA A 70 -4.36 2.77 -7.98
C ALA A 70 -3.50 1.68 -8.63
N LYS A 71 -3.16 1.87 -9.90
CA LYS A 71 -2.29 0.94 -10.63
C LYS A 71 -0.91 0.86 -10.00
N CYS A 72 -0.31 2.00 -9.65
CA CYS A 72 1.01 2.03 -9.02
C CYS A 72 1.00 1.32 -7.68
N LEU A 73 -0.03 1.54 -6.87
CA LEU A 73 -0.16 0.86 -5.58
C LEU A 73 -0.18 -0.66 -5.77
N LYS A 74 -1.05 -1.13 -6.66
CA LYS A 74 -1.20 -2.56 -6.89
C LYS A 74 0.09 -3.18 -7.44
N MET A 75 0.74 -2.51 -8.39
CA MET A 75 1.98 -2.99 -8.98
C MET A 75 3.11 -3.08 -7.94
N CYS A 76 3.25 -2.08 -7.08
CA CYS A 76 4.27 -2.11 -6.03
C CYS A 76 4.07 -3.31 -5.10
N LEU A 77 2.83 -3.56 -4.71
CA LEU A 77 2.54 -4.65 -3.77
C LEU A 77 2.70 -6.02 -4.42
N GLU A 78 2.32 -6.15 -5.68
CA GLU A 78 2.52 -7.41 -6.42
C GLU A 78 3.99 -7.70 -6.63
N GLU A 79 4.78 -6.69 -6.99
CA GLU A 79 6.23 -6.84 -7.15
C GLU A 79 6.91 -7.17 -5.81
N TYR A 80 6.41 -6.58 -4.72
CA TYR A 80 6.92 -6.90 -3.39
C TYR A 80 6.81 -8.41 -3.12
N ASN A 81 5.65 -9.00 -3.40
CA ASN A 81 5.45 -10.43 -3.20
C ASN A 81 6.32 -11.29 -4.11
N GLU A 82 6.58 -10.83 -5.34
CA GLU A 82 7.46 -11.56 -6.26
C GLU A 82 8.90 -11.58 -5.78
N GLU A 83 9.39 -10.48 -5.21
CA GLU A 83 10.78 -10.36 -4.78
C GLU A 83 11.02 -10.81 -3.34
N HIS A 84 9.98 -10.82 -2.51
CA HIS A 84 10.09 -11.12 -1.08
C HIS A 84 9.25 -12.34 -0.72
N TYR A 85 9.47 -13.44 -1.43
CA TYR A 85 8.65 -14.65 -1.27
C TYR A 85 8.69 -15.26 0.14
N VAL A 86 9.69 -14.91 0.95
CA VAL A 86 9.79 -15.39 2.34
C VAL A 86 8.83 -14.63 3.26
N SER A 87 8.51 -13.39 2.91
CA SER A 87 7.69 -12.49 3.73
C SER A 87 6.42 -12.05 3.00
N HIS A 88 5.75 -12.99 2.36
CA HIS A 88 4.53 -12.68 1.60
C HIS A 88 3.44 -12.12 2.48
N CYS A 89 2.72 -11.12 1.95
CA CYS A 89 1.48 -10.64 2.51
C CYS A 89 0.40 -10.87 1.46
N HIS A 90 -0.75 -11.36 1.90
CA HIS A 90 -1.87 -11.53 0.97
C HIS A 90 -2.61 -10.20 0.82
N PHE A 91 -2.58 -9.62 -0.38
CA PHE A 91 -3.26 -8.35 -0.66
C PHE A 91 -4.59 -8.61 -1.34
N VAL A 92 -5.67 -8.06 -0.76
CA VAL A 92 -7.03 -8.18 -1.30
C VAL A 92 -7.48 -6.80 -1.74
N PHE A 93 -7.90 -6.67 -3.00
CA PHE A 93 -8.33 -5.39 -3.57
C PHE A 93 -9.82 -5.42 -3.84
N LEU A 94 -10.60 -4.75 -3.00
CA LEU A 94 -12.05 -4.68 -3.12
C LEU A 94 -12.46 -3.27 -3.61
#